data_1bf251357ff07f9074865e25d32f0487
#
_entry.id   1bf251357ff07f9074865e25d32f0487
#
_cell.length_a   1.000
_cell.length_b   1.000
_cell.length_c   1.000
_cell.angle_alpha   90.00
_cell.angle_beta   90.00
_cell.angle_gamma   90.00
#
_symmetry.space_group_name_H-M   'P 1'
#
loop_
_entity.id
_entity.type
_entity.pdbx_description
1 polymer ?
#
loop_
_entity_poly.entity_id
_entity_poly.type
_entity_poly.pdbx_seq_one_letter_code
_entity_poly.pdbx_strand_id
1 'polypeptide(L)'
;MCGIIGYVGHQQAAPILLDGLARMEYRGYDSAGVAVRSETKGLQVYKSKGRLQVLSDMIHGGADVEGTLGIGHTRWATHGEPNDINAHPHVSEDGRIAMVHNGIIENYMEIKQQLLRHGVTFKSDTDTEVAAQLLEFHYNECHNMLEAVGRVLRRIEGSYAFGIICADYPNALIAARKDSPLIIGCGENENFIASDVTAVISHTRDVIYMEDGEIAVLTAEGVNLFNDEMDPIDKPHSHIDWDVSAAEKGGYPHFMLKEIFEQPEAIRKTVSPRVREGRVVLDDLRLTKEYIQGVSRIFIVACGSSYHVGMVSKYNWERLLRRPVEVCLASEFRYCDPLVDDHSLVIFISQSGETLDTMAALRETKRRGGRTLAVVNVVGSSIAREADDVLYTWAGPEIAVATTKAYSTQLVLMDLIALYLGDLLGTIEKTEYDTILHELEVLPEKLERVLASIEDVKYFASRYFNHDSIFFIGRNLDYAMGLEGSLKLKEISYIHSEAYASGELKHGTISLIEPGTLVVALGTYEPLFDKAMSNVVEVKARGAEVLALATEPFKEKMAHTADSVIAVPETHPVVQPSLGVVPLQLFAYYVALQRGCDIDKPRNLAKSVTVE
;
A
#
# COMPACT_ATOMS: atom_id res chain seq x y z
N MET A 1 1.92 -8.39 -4.76
CA MET A 1 0.49 -8.79 -4.71
C MET A 1 -0.03 -8.98 -6.12
N CYS A 2 -0.98 -9.89 -6.32
CA CYS A 2 -1.51 -10.22 -7.64
C CYS A 2 -2.69 -9.31 -8.03
N GLY A 3 -2.94 -9.15 -9.34
CA GLY A 3 -4.12 -8.48 -9.86
C GLY A 3 -5.12 -9.48 -10.44
N ILE A 4 -6.37 -9.42 -10.00
CA ILE A 4 -7.48 -10.19 -10.58
C ILE A 4 -8.40 -9.25 -11.34
N ILE A 5 -8.82 -9.67 -12.52
CA ILE A 5 -9.97 -9.14 -13.24
C ILE A 5 -10.79 -10.29 -13.82
N GLY A 6 -12.10 -10.15 -13.84
CA GLY A 6 -13.01 -11.00 -14.58
C GLY A 6 -14.06 -10.16 -15.27
N TYR A 7 -14.58 -10.65 -16.38
CA TYR A 7 -15.56 -9.99 -17.21
C TYR A 7 -16.63 -10.98 -17.69
N VAL A 8 -17.88 -10.58 -17.64
CA VAL A 8 -19.00 -11.21 -18.31
C VAL A 8 -19.90 -10.14 -18.91
N GLY A 9 -20.18 -10.23 -20.20
CA GLY A 9 -20.95 -9.20 -20.90
C GLY A 9 -21.15 -9.50 -22.39
N HIS A 10 -21.23 -8.45 -23.19
CA HIS A 10 -21.52 -8.52 -24.63
C HIS A 10 -20.28 -8.19 -25.51
N GLN A 11 -19.21 -7.69 -24.92
CA GLN A 11 -17.99 -7.34 -25.65
C GLN A 11 -16.97 -8.49 -25.60
N GLN A 12 -15.92 -8.43 -26.44
CA GLN A 12 -14.81 -9.37 -26.39
C GLN A 12 -14.07 -9.23 -25.06
N ALA A 13 -13.98 -10.32 -24.30
CA ALA A 13 -13.41 -10.30 -22.94
C ALA A 13 -11.89 -10.00 -22.93
N ALA A 14 -11.12 -10.58 -23.86
CA ALA A 14 -9.66 -10.52 -23.81
C ALA A 14 -9.10 -9.10 -23.81
N PRO A 15 -9.53 -8.14 -24.65
CA PRO A 15 -9.05 -6.76 -24.62
C PRO A 15 -9.39 -6.05 -23.28
N ILE A 16 -10.59 -6.30 -22.74
CA ILE A 16 -11.04 -5.74 -21.45
C ILE A 16 -10.17 -6.27 -20.30
N LEU A 17 -9.91 -7.59 -20.28
CA LEU A 17 -9.05 -8.21 -19.29
C LEU A 17 -7.62 -7.64 -19.36
N LEU A 18 -7.06 -7.47 -20.56
CA LEU A 18 -5.72 -6.89 -20.72
C LEU A 18 -5.65 -5.43 -20.26
N ASP A 19 -6.66 -4.59 -20.57
CA ASP A 19 -6.71 -3.19 -20.08
C ASP A 19 -6.78 -3.14 -18.54
N GLY A 20 -7.67 -3.91 -17.94
CA GLY A 20 -7.78 -3.97 -16.47
C GLY A 20 -6.52 -4.51 -15.80
N LEU A 21 -5.87 -5.53 -16.37
CA LEU A 21 -4.59 -6.03 -15.86
C LEU A 21 -3.48 -4.99 -15.99
N ALA A 22 -3.45 -4.21 -17.10
CA ALA A 22 -2.46 -3.15 -17.29
C ALA A 22 -2.56 -2.08 -16.19
N ARG A 23 -3.78 -1.72 -15.80
CA ARG A 23 -4.06 -0.77 -14.71
C ARG A 23 -3.66 -1.31 -13.34
N MET A 24 -3.57 -2.63 -13.17
CA MET A 24 -3.17 -3.32 -11.93
C MET A 24 -1.77 -3.90 -11.96
N GLU A 25 -0.99 -3.73 -13.04
CA GLU A 25 0.34 -4.34 -13.16
C GLU A 25 1.31 -3.91 -12.06
N TYR A 26 1.08 -2.76 -11.42
CA TYR A 26 1.82 -2.31 -10.23
C TYR A 26 1.66 -3.25 -9.02
N ARG A 27 0.67 -4.13 -9.03
CA ARG A 27 0.43 -5.14 -7.98
C ARG A 27 1.24 -6.42 -8.18
N GLY A 28 1.53 -6.82 -9.43
CA GLY A 28 2.29 -8.03 -9.74
C GLY A 28 2.66 -8.07 -11.22
N TYR A 29 3.87 -8.52 -11.52
CA TYR A 29 4.44 -8.49 -12.87
C TYR A 29 5.40 -9.66 -13.17
N ASP A 30 5.40 -10.70 -12.32
CA ASP A 30 6.26 -11.88 -12.48
C ASP A 30 5.77 -12.81 -13.59
N SER A 31 4.46 -12.88 -13.75
CA SER A 31 3.78 -13.56 -14.84
C SER A 31 2.37 -13.02 -15.03
N ALA A 32 1.80 -13.24 -16.20
CA ALA A 32 0.42 -12.86 -16.50
C ALA A 32 -0.29 -13.97 -17.27
N GLY A 33 -1.63 -13.97 -17.21
CA GLY A 33 -2.43 -14.88 -18.01
C GLY A 33 -3.91 -14.55 -18.02
N VAL A 34 -4.59 -15.06 -19.03
CA VAL A 34 -6.04 -14.93 -19.22
C VAL A 34 -6.64 -16.28 -19.56
N ALA A 35 -7.87 -16.50 -19.14
CA ALA A 35 -8.71 -17.57 -19.63
C ALA A 35 -10.01 -16.98 -20.15
N VAL A 36 -10.39 -17.32 -21.37
CA VAL A 36 -11.60 -16.84 -22.02
C VAL A 36 -12.43 -18.03 -22.53
N ARG A 37 -13.70 -18.00 -22.24
CA ARG A 37 -14.64 -19.01 -22.73
C ARG A 37 -15.18 -18.60 -24.09
N SER A 38 -14.92 -19.45 -25.10
CA SER A 38 -15.46 -19.32 -26.45
C SER A 38 -16.58 -20.33 -26.67
N GLU A 39 -17.59 -19.97 -27.44
CA GLU A 39 -18.66 -20.90 -27.84
C GLU A 39 -18.15 -22.01 -28.75
N THR A 40 -17.15 -21.68 -29.58
CA THR A 40 -16.63 -22.58 -30.62
C THR A 40 -15.40 -23.36 -30.19
N LYS A 41 -14.54 -22.76 -29.33
CA LYS A 41 -13.22 -23.30 -28.94
C LYS A 41 -13.14 -23.79 -27.49
N GLY A 42 -14.23 -23.66 -26.71
CA GLY A 42 -14.21 -23.99 -25.28
C GLY A 42 -13.39 -22.98 -24.46
N LEU A 43 -12.73 -23.44 -23.40
CA LEU A 43 -11.83 -22.61 -22.59
C LEU A 43 -10.48 -22.43 -23.30
N GLN A 44 -10.14 -21.18 -23.59
CA GLN A 44 -8.86 -20.77 -24.16
C GLN A 44 -8.01 -20.12 -23.05
N VAL A 45 -6.83 -20.67 -22.79
CA VAL A 45 -5.93 -20.19 -21.70
C VAL A 45 -4.60 -19.80 -22.29
N TYR A 46 -4.17 -18.57 -22.00
CA TYR A 46 -2.88 -18.01 -22.42
C TYR A 46 -2.15 -17.51 -21.20
N LYS A 47 -0.89 -17.91 -21.02
CA LYS A 47 -0.06 -17.57 -19.88
C LYS A 47 1.36 -17.30 -20.33
N SER A 48 2.01 -16.34 -19.67
CA SER A 48 3.43 -16.04 -19.92
C SER A 48 4.14 -15.60 -18.65
N LYS A 49 5.40 -16.00 -18.51
CA LYS A 49 6.34 -15.41 -17.58
C LYS A 49 6.67 -13.98 -18.00
N GLY A 50 6.84 -13.09 -17.02
CA GLY A 50 7.23 -11.69 -17.24
C GLY A 50 6.04 -10.75 -17.26
N ARG A 51 6.30 -9.54 -17.75
CA ARG A 51 5.32 -8.45 -17.76
C ARG A 51 4.13 -8.74 -18.67
N LEU A 52 3.01 -8.06 -18.39
CA LEU A 52 1.77 -8.18 -19.15
C LEU A 52 1.95 -7.94 -20.67
N GLN A 53 2.91 -7.10 -21.06
CA GLN A 53 3.21 -6.85 -22.48
C GLN A 53 3.54 -8.14 -23.23
N VAL A 54 4.27 -9.09 -22.62
CA VAL A 54 4.62 -10.37 -23.25
C VAL A 54 3.36 -11.18 -23.57
N LEU A 55 2.40 -11.23 -22.64
CA LEU A 55 1.11 -11.89 -22.88
C LEU A 55 0.30 -11.15 -23.94
N SER A 56 0.25 -9.82 -23.88
CA SER A 56 -0.47 -8.99 -24.86
C SER A 56 0.06 -9.20 -26.26
N ASP A 57 1.38 -9.23 -26.45
CA ASP A 57 2.01 -9.48 -27.74
C ASP A 57 1.70 -10.91 -28.26
N MET A 58 1.70 -11.91 -27.36
CA MET A 58 1.39 -13.32 -27.68
C MET A 58 -0.02 -13.49 -28.26
N ILE A 59 -1.00 -12.71 -27.77
CA ILE A 59 -2.41 -12.79 -28.20
C ILE A 59 -2.86 -11.56 -29.02
N HIS A 60 -1.92 -10.83 -29.59
CA HIS A 60 -2.14 -9.63 -30.41
C HIS A 60 -3.14 -8.63 -29.80
N GLY A 61 -2.92 -8.29 -28.51
CA GLY A 61 -3.81 -7.40 -27.76
C GLY A 61 -5.21 -7.98 -27.51
N GLY A 62 -5.35 -9.30 -27.57
CA GLY A 62 -6.62 -10.01 -27.40
C GLY A 62 -7.41 -10.25 -28.70
N ALA A 63 -6.91 -9.79 -29.85
CA ALA A 63 -7.62 -9.92 -31.13
C ALA A 63 -7.81 -11.39 -31.58
N ASP A 64 -6.93 -12.28 -31.17
CA ASP A 64 -6.97 -13.71 -31.52
C ASP A 64 -7.83 -14.54 -30.55
N VAL A 65 -8.38 -13.93 -29.50
CA VAL A 65 -9.08 -14.63 -28.41
C VAL A 65 -10.56 -14.26 -28.42
N GLU A 66 -11.39 -15.17 -28.89
CA GLU A 66 -12.83 -14.98 -29.05
C GLU A 66 -13.59 -15.42 -27.78
N GLY A 67 -14.50 -14.58 -27.29
CA GLY A 67 -15.41 -14.89 -26.18
C GLY A 67 -15.77 -13.66 -25.35
N THR A 68 -16.92 -13.73 -24.68
CA THR A 68 -17.51 -12.63 -23.89
C THR A 68 -17.51 -12.89 -22.38
N LEU A 69 -16.91 -14.00 -21.96
CA LEU A 69 -16.72 -14.40 -20.55
C LEU A 69 -15.24 -14.74 -20.36
N GLY A 70 -14.58 -14.14 -19.38
CA GLY A 70 -13.19 -14.45 -19.10
C GLY A 70 -12.69 -13.95 -17.75
N ILE A 71 -11.54 -14.47 -17.36
CA ILE A 71 -10.78 -14.09 -16.17
C ILE A 71 -9.32 -13.82 -16.53
N GLY A 72 -8.69 -12.89 -15.83
CA GLY A 72 -7.30 -12.54 -16.04
C GLY A 72 -6.58 -12.31 -14.72
N HIS A 73 -5.26 -12.47 -14.75
CA HIS A 73 -4.41 -12.40 -13.58
C HIS A 73 -3.02 -11.86 -13.90
N THR A 74 -2.49 -10.98 -13.04
CA THR A 74 -1.06 -10.67 -12.95
C THR A 74 -0.52 -11.17 -11.63
N ARG A 75 0.56 -11.96 -11.68
CA ARG A 75 1.06 -12.71 -10.54
C ARG A 75 2.27 -12.02 -9.89
N TRP A 76 2.24 -12.01 -8.57
CA TRP A 76 3.38 -11.88 -7.68
C TRP A 76 3.61 -13.26 -7.04
N ALA A 77 4.74 -13.89 -7.32
CA ALA A 77 4.98 -15.27 -6.92
C ALA A 77 5.16 -15.42 -5.40
N THR A 78 4.30 -16.22 -4.79
CA THR A 78 4.38 -16.65 -3.38
C THR A 78 4.74 -18.15 -3.29
N HIS A 79 4.09 -19.00 -4.07
CA HIS A 79 4.31 -20.44 -4.15
C HIS A 79 4.69 -20.86 -5.57
N GLY A 80 5.83 -21.52 -5.73
CA GLY A 80 6.39 -21.87 -7.04
C GLY A 80 7.06 -20.70 -7.76
N GLU A 81 8.19 -20.95 -8.41
CA GLU A 81 8.94 -19.93 -9.14
C GLU A 81 8.15 -19.31 -10.30
N PRO A 82 8.47 -18.06 -10.71
CA PRO A 82 7.85 -17.44 -11.88
C PRO A 82 8.21 -18.20 -13.18
N ASN A 83 7.22 -18.89 -13.74
CA ASN A 83 7.29 -19.55 -15.04
C ASN A 83 5.88 -19.66 -15.64
N ASP A 84 5.76 -20.14 -16.90
CA ASP A 84 4.46 -20.24 -17.58
C ASP A 84 3.54 -21.28 -16.96
N ILE A 85 4.09 -22.33 -16.33
CA ILE A 85 3.31 -23.39 -15.70
C ILE A 85 2.64 -22.88 -14.41
N ASN A 86 3.41 -22.18 -13.58
CA ASN A 86 2.95 -21.61 -12.31
C ASN A 86 2.17 -20.29 -12.47
N ALA A 87 2.10 -19.72 -13.68
CA ALA A 87 1.25 -18.55 -13.95
C ALA A 87 -0.24 -18.92 -13.88
N HIS A 88 -1.07 -17.97 -13.44
CA HIS A 88 -2.54 -18.09 -13.47
C HIS A 88 -3.08 -17.67 -14.85
N PRO A 89 -4.28 -18.12 -15.22
CA PRO A 89 -5.21 -19.03 -14.54
C PRO A 89 -4.72 -20.49 -14.47
N HIS A 90 -5.13 -21.21 -13.40
CA HIS A 90 -5.01 -22.66 -13.33
C HIS A 90 -6.29 -23.34 -13.83
N VAL A 91 -6.14 -24.52 -14.42
CA VAL A 91 -7.23 -25.24 -15.07
C VAL A 91 -7.38 -26.61 -14.42
N SER A 92 -8.61 -27.07 -14.25
CA SER A 92 -8.94 -28.43 -13.80
C SER A 92 -8.34 -29.48 -14.74
N GLU A 93 -8.20 -30.72 -14.26
CA GLU A 93 -7.58 -31.82 -15.03
C GLU A 93 -8.33 -32.10 -16.34
N ASP A 94 -9.65 -32.03 -16.30
CA ASP A 94 -10.53 -32.23 -17.47
C ASP A 94 -10.65 -31.00 -18.38
N GLY A 95 -10.09 -29.85 -17.97
CA GLY A 95 -10.07 -28.59 -18.76
C GLY A 95 -11.38 -27.82 -18.74
N ARG A 96 -12.38 -28.19 -17.90
CA ARG A 96 -13.68 -27.49 -17.86
C ARG A 96 -13.70 -26.25 -16.98
N ILE A 97 -12.85 -26.17 -15.95
CA ILE A 97 -12.85 -25.09 -14.96
C ILE A 97 -11.53 -24.33 -15.07
N ALA A 98 -11.58 -23.01 -15.13
CA ALA A 98 -10.41 -22.15 -14.97
C ALA A 98 -10.60 -21.24 -13.75
N MET A 99 -9.52 -21.06 -12.98
CA MET A 99 -9.50 -20.31 -11.74
C MET A 99 -8.29 -19.37 -11.66
N VAL A 100 -8.53 -18.14 -11.18
CA VAL A 100 -7.50 -17.22 -10.70
C VAL A 100 -7.64 -17.02 -9.20
N HIS A 101 -6.53 -16.74 -8.51
CA HIS A 101 -6.48 -16.66 -7.06
C HIS A 101 -5.48 -15.62 -6.58
N ASN A 102 -5.90 -14.80 -5.64
CA ASN A 102 -5.06 -13.96 -4.77
C ASN A 102 -5.21 -14.48 -3.34
N GLY A 103 -4.11 -14.69 -2.66
CA GLY A 103 -4.07 -15.21 -1.30
C GLY A 103 -3.11 -16.37 -1.14
N ILE A 104 -3.25 -17.08 -0.03
CA ILE A 104 -2.49 -18.31 0.30
C ILE A 104 -3.44 -19.31 0.92
N ILE A 105 -3.45 -20.53 0.37
CA ILE A 105 -4.17 -21.68 0.95
C ILE A 105 -3.19 -22.44 1.84
N GLU A 106 -3.27 -22.22 3.13
CA GLU A 106 -2.28 -22.73 4.11
C GLU A 106 -2.24 -24.27 4.17
N ASN A 107 -3.41 -24.92 4.07
CA ASN A 107 -3.53 -26.37 4.12
C ASN A 107 -3.45 -27.07 2.74
N TYR A 108 -2.94 -26.38 1.70
CA TYR A 108 -2.92 -26.92 0.33
C TYR A 108 -2.17 -28.24 0.20
N MET A 109 -1.10 -28.47 0.97
CA MET A 109 -0.33 -29.71 0.93
C MET A 109 -1.14 -30.92 1.41
N GLU A 110 -1.96 -30.75 2.45
CA GLU A 110 -2.85 -31.79 2.95
C GLU A 110 -3.89 -32.16 1.89
N ILE A 111 -4.52 -31.13 1.30
CA ILE A 111 -5.52 -31.29 0.23
C ILE A 111 -4.88 -31.95 -1.00
N LYS A 112 -3.69 -31.52 -1.41
CA LYS A 112 -2.93 -32.11 -2.53
C LYS A 112 -2.69 -33.59 -2.31
N GLN A 113 -2.23 -33.99 -1.12
CA GLN A 113 -2.01 -35.40 -0.78
C GLN A 113 -3.30 -36.25 -0.83
N GLN A 114 -4.42 -35.68 -0.41
CA GLN A 114 -5.72 -36.34 -0.49
C GLN A 114 -6.14 -36.54 -1.95
N LEU A 115 -6.06 -35.52 -2.79
CA LEU A 115 -6.41 -35.58 -4.20
C LEU A 115 -5.51 -36.54 -4.98
N LEU A 116 -4.20 -36.60 -4.69
CA LEU A 116 -3.28 -37.59 -5.26
C LEU A 116 -3.72 -39.04 -4.97
N ARG A 117 -4.28 -39.35 -3.76
CA ARG A 117 -4.82 -40.69 -3.42
C ARG A 117 -6.07 -41.03 -4.24
N HIS A 118 -6.79 -40.03 -4.72
CA HIS A 118 -7.93 -40.18 -5.63
C HIS A 118 -7.53 -40.20 -7.12
N GLY A 119 -6.21 -40.14 -7.42
CA GLY A 119 -5.68 -40.26 -8.78
C GLY A 119 -5.57 -38.95 -9.53
N VAL A 120 -5.84 -37.78 -8.89
CA VAL A 120 -5.71 -36.46 -9.50
C VAL A 120 -4.22 -36.14 -9.75
N THR A 121 -3.89 -35.56 -10.88
CA THR A 121 -2.54 -35.16 -11.26
C THR A 121 -2.35 -33.64 -11.15
N PHE A 122 -1.11 -33.20 -10.90
CA PHE A 122 -0.76 -31.79 -10.75
C PHE A 122 0.37 -31.44 -11.71
N LYS A 123 0.30 -30.24 -12.31
CA LYS A 123 1.29 -29.73 -13.27
C LYS A 123 2.15 -28.62 -12.67
N SER A 124 1.63 -27.89 -11.70
CA SER A 124 2.29 -26.75 -11.07
C SER A 124 2.64 -26.99 -9.61
N ASP A 125 3.41 -26.06 -9.05
CA ASP A 125 3.79 -26.04 -7.64
C ASP A 125 2.89 -25.10 -6.81
N THR A 126 1.77 -24.62 -7.39
CA THR A 126 0.92 -23.60 -6.76
C THR A 126 -0.19 -24.23 -5.92
N ASP A 127 -0.55 -23.54 -4.86
CA ASP A 127 -1.72 -23.81 -4.03
C ASP A 127 -3.03 -23.61 -4.81
N THR A 128 -3.02 -22.69 -5.78
CA THR A 128 -4.19 -22.40 -6.63
C THR A 128 -4.58 -23.59 -7.53
N GLU A 129 -3.61 -24.31 -8.08
CA GLU A 129 -3.94 -25.54 -8.83
C GLU A 129 -4.62 -26.55 -7.92
N VAL A 130 -4.19 -26.63 -6.65
CA VAL A 130 -4.82 -27.54 -5.67
C VAL A 130 -6.28 -27.16 -5.45
N ALA A 131 -6.61 -25.86 -5.35
CA ALA A 131 -7.99 -25.41 -5.25
C ALA A 131 -8.80 -25.69 -6.52
N ALA A 132 -8.22 -25.51 -7.71
CA ALA A 132 -8.90 -25.82 -8.98
C ALA A 132 -9.23 -27.31 -9.12
N GLN A 133 -8.30 -28.18 -8.74
CA GLN A 133 -8.51 -29.63 -8.74
C GLN A 133 -9.52 -30.07 -7.66
N LEU A 134 -9.51 -29.46 -6.48
CA LEU A 134 -10.50 -29.70 -5.43
C LEU A 134 -11.89 -29.27 -5.89
N LEU A 135 -11.99 -28.14 -6.61
CA LEU A 135 -13.27 -27.69 -7.17
C LEU A 135 -13.82 -28.66 -8.20
N GLU A 136 -12.99 -29.15 -9.11
CA GLU A 136 -13.38 -30.18 -10.08
C GLU A 136 -13.85 -31.48 -9.37
N PHE A 137 -13.12 -31.93 -8.35
CA PHE A 137 -13.46 -33.08 -7.56
C PHE A 137 -14.87 -32.97 -6.98
N HIS A 138 -15.19 -31.85 -6.32
CA HIS A 138 -16.53 -31.63 -5.78
C HIS A 138 -17.59 -31.39 -6.85
N TYR A 139 -17.23 -30.71 -7.94
CA TYR A 139 -18.18 -30.49 -9.04
C TYR A 139 -18.60 -31.80 -9.72
N ASN A 140 -17.69 -32.74 -9.88
CA ASN A 140 -17.99 -34.06 -10.42
C ASN A 140 -18.91 -34.89 -9.51
N GLU A 141 -18.93 -34.61 -8.19
CA GLU A 141 -19.85 -35.27 -7.24
C GLU A 141 -21.26 -34.65 -7.26
N CYS A 142 -21.37 -33.29 -7.26
CA CYS A 142 -22.65 -32.62 -7.04
C CYS A 142 -23.30 -32.08 -8.33
N HIS A 143 -22.53 -31.90 -9.41
CA HIS A 143 -22.96 -31.29 -10.67
C HIS A 143 -23.62 -29.90 -10.52
N ASN A 144 -23.27 -29.19 -9.46
CA ASN A 144 -23.71 -27.83 -9.18
C ASN A 144 -22.49 -27.00 -8.79
N MET A 145 -22.18 -26.01 -9.62
CA MET A 145 -20.95 -25.21 -9.45
C MET A 145 -20.97 -24.38 -8.16
N LEU A 146 -22.10 -23.76 -7.82
CA LEU A 146 -22.23 -22.95 -6.61
C LEU A 146 -22.04 -23.82 -5.35
N GLU A 147 -22.66 -25.02 -5.33
CA GLU A 147 -22.47 -25.99 -4.24
C GLU A 147 -21.02 -26.49 -4.16
N ALA A 148 -20.37 -26.75 -5.30
CA ALA A 148 -18.99 -27.21 -5.35
C ALA A 148 -18.04 -26.12 -4.80
N VAL A 149 -18.25 -24.86 -5.16
CA VAL A 149 -17.50 -23.72 -4.59
C VAL A 149 -17.69 -23.66 -3.07
N GLY A 150 -18.93 -23.72 -2.57
CA GLY A 150 -19.19 -23.72 -1.14
C GLY A 150 -18.50 -24.89 -0.39
N ARG A 151 -18.39 -26.08 -1.01
CA ARG A 151 -17.64 -27.21 -0.44
C ARG A 151 -16.12 -26.93 -0.39
N VAL A 152 -15.57 -26.30 -1.43
CA VAL A 152 -14.15 -25.87 -1.46
C VAL A 152 -13.89 -24.87 -0.34
N LEU A 153 -14.71 -23.83 -0.21
CA LEU A 153 -14.52 -22.77 0.78
C LEU A 153 -14.56 -23.28 2.23
N ARG A 154 -15.37 -24.28 2.51
CA ARG A 154 -15.40 -24.95 3.84
C ARG A 154 -14.19 -25.84 4.11
N ARG A 155 -13.43 -26.20 3.09
CA ARG A 155 -12.30 -27.13 3.19
C ARG A 155 -10.95 -26.44 3.26
N ILE A 156 -10.82 -25.29 2.60
CA ILE A 156 -9.55 -24.54 2.53
C ILE A 156 -9.37 -23.66 3.77
N GLU A 157 -8.12 -23.51 4.21
CA GLU A 157 -7.68 -22.60 5.27
C GLU A 157 -6.79 -21.52 4.69
N GLY A 158 -6.83 -20.31 5.27
CA GLY A 158 -6.05 -19.16 4.80
C GLY A 158 -6.89 -18.11 4.08
N SER A 159 -6.24 -17.26 3.27
CA SER A 159 -6.83 -16.14 2.56
C SER A 159 -7.08 -16.46 1.09
N TYR A 160 -8.17 -15.93 0.53
CA TYR A 160 -8.46 -16.10 -0.89
C TYR A 160 -9.32 -14.99 -1.47
N ALA A 161 -9.06 -14.65 -2.74
CA ALA A 161 -9.99 -14.03 -3.67
C ALA A 161 -9.96 -14.86 -4.96
N PHE A 162 -11.07 -15.47 -5.31
CA PHE A 162 -11.21 -16.33 -6.48
C PHE A 162 -12.01 -15.65 -7.59
N GLY A 163 -11.55 -15.82 -8.84
CA GLY A 163 -12.34 -15.68 -10.05
C GLY A 163 -12.39 -17.01 -10.79
N ILE A 164 -13.60 -17.50 -11.07
CA ILE A 164 -13.83 -18.85 -11.60
C ILE A 164 -14.75 -18.77 -12.82
N ILE A 165 -14.37 -19.46 -13.89
CA ILE A 165 -15.24 -19.71 -15.05
C ILE A 165 -15.29 -21.19 -15.35
N CYS A 166 -16.45 -21.68 -15.83
CA CYS A 166 -16.66 -23.07 -16.18
C CYS A 166 -17.26 -23.19 -17.58
N ALA A 167 -16.79 -24.16 -18.36
CA ALA A 167 -17.30 -24.44 -19.70
C ALA A 167 -18.80 -24.76 -19.72
N ASP A 168 -19.29 -25.44 -18.67
CA ASP A 168 -20.69 -25.83 -18.53
C ASP A 168 -21.62 -24.68 -18.13
N TYR A 169 -21.05 -23.53 -17.69
CA TYR A 169 -21.77 -22.32 -17.30
C TYR A 169 -21.34 -21.15 -18.19
N PRO A 170 -21.79 -21.11 -19.46
CA PRO A 170 -21.25 -20.22 -20.49
C PRO A 170 -21.44 -18.72 -20.23
N ASN A 171 -22.36 -18.35 -19.36
CA ASN A 171 -22.74 -16.96 -19.09
C ASN A 171 -22.54 -16.59 -17.60
N ALA A 172 -21.79 -17.40 -16.84
CA ALA A 172 -21.59 -17.15 -15.42
C ALA A 172 -20.11 -17.01 -15.06
N LEU A 173 -19.78 -15.90 -14.42
CA LEU A 173 -18.53 -15.64 -13.72
C LEU A 173 -18.80 -15.81 -12.22
N ILE A 174 -17.98 -16.59 -11.54
CA ILE A 174 -18.14 -16.84 -10.10
C ILE A 174 -16.96 -16.22 -9.37
N ALA A 175 -17.26 -15.57 -8.24
CA ALA A 175 -16.29 -14.97 -7.36
C ALA A 175 -16.51 -15.43 -5.92
N ALA A 176 -15.43 -15.54 -5.15
CA ALA A 176 -15.49 -15.76 -3.70
C ALA A 176 -14.30 -15.09 -3.03
N ARG A 177 -14.48 -14.61 -1.80
CA ARG A 177 -13.38 -13.95 -1.09
C ARG A 177 -13.36 -14.26 0.40
N LYS A 178 -12.13 -14.25 0.96
CA LYS A 178 -11.82 -14.15 2.40
C LYS A 178 -10.45 -13.51 2.57
N ASP A 179 -10.38 -12.46 3.37
CA ASP A 179 -9.16 -11.68 3.71
C ASP A 179 -8.46 -10.98 2.53
N SER A 180 -8.55 -11.50 1.30
CA SER A 180 -8.00 -10.88 0.09
C SER A 180 -9.04 -9.97 -0.59
N PRO A 181 -8.68 -8.74 -1.05
CA PRO A 181 -9.64 -7.80 -1.62
C PRO A 181 -10.23 -8.29 -2.93
N LEU A 182 -11.56 -8.19 -3.06
CA LEU A 182 -12.31 -8.43 -4.28
C LEU A 182 -13.56 -7.56 -4.30
N ILE A 183 -13.80 -6.91 -5.44
CA ILE A 183 -15.00 -6.11 -5.70
C ILE A 183 -15.73 -6.64 -6.92
N ILE A 184 -17.00 -6.28 -7.02
CA ILE A 184 -17.83 -6.49 -8.21
C ILE A 184 -18.08 -5.12 -8.84
N GLY A 185 -17.79 -4.94 -10.12
CA GLY A 185 -18.18 -3.78 -10.90
C GLY A 185 -19.48 -4.06 -11.63
N CYS A 186 -20.49 -3.20 -11.45
CA CYS A 186 -21.81 -3.33 -12.05
C CYS A 186 -21.96 -2.37 -13.23
N GLY A 187 -21.96 -2.90 -14.46
CA GLY A 187 -22.13 -2.15 -15.68
C GLY A 187 -23.51 -2.34 -16.35
N GLU A 188 -23.73 -1.69 -17.48
CA GLU A 188 -24.94 -1.85 -18.26
C GLU A 188 -24.82 -3.06 -19.21
N ASN A 189 -25.55 -4.15 -18.90
CA ASN A 189 -25.44 -5.44 -19.60
C ASN A 189 -24.04 -6.06 -19.58
N GLU A 190 -23.26 -5.76 -18.57
CA GLU A 190 -21.93 -6.33 -18.32
C GLU A 190 -21.56 -6.20 -16.84
N ASN A 191 -20.84 -7.17 -16.31
CA ASN A 191 -20.38 -7.16 -14.94
C ASN A 191 -18.93 -7.62 -14.84
N PHE A 192 -18.26 -7.17 -13.79
CA PHE A 192 -16.83 -7.36 -13.58
C PHE A 192 -16.56 -7.91 -12.18
N ILE A 193 -15.48 -8.64 -12.01
CA ILE A 193 -14.79 -8.75 -10.72
C ILE A 193 -13.41 -8.13 -10.84
N ALA A 194 -12.93 -7.52 -9.76
CA ALA A 194 -11.57 -7.00 -9.72
C ALA A 194 -11.00 -6.99 -8.29
N SER A 195 -9.70 -7.17 -8.18
CA SER A 195 -9.01 -6.99 -6.89
C SER A 195 -8.74 -5.52 -6.55
N ASP A 196 -9.00 -4.60 -7.49
CA ASP A 196 -8.85 -3.16 -7.32
C ASP A 196 -9.82 -2.40 -8.22
N VAL A 197 -10.38 -1.31 -7.70
CA VAL A 197 -11.32 -0.42 -8.43
C VAL A 197 -10.70 0.15 -9.70
N THR A 198 -9.40 0.42 -9.73
CA THR A 198 -8.69 0.98 -10.88
C THR A 198 -8.83 0.13 -12.14
N ALA A 199 -9.05 -1.18 -12.00
CA ALA A 199 -9.22 -2.09 -13.13
C ALA A 199 -10.54 -1.90 -13.87
N VAL A 200 -11.59 -1.44 -13.20
CA VAL A 200 -12.97 -1.39 -13.74
C VAL A 200 -13.52 0.03 -13.90
N ILE A 201 -12.83 1.04 -13.34
CA ILE A 201 -13.34 2.43 -13.29
C ILE A 201 -13.58 3.06 -14.66
N SER A 202 -12.95 2.58 -15.73
CA SER A 202 -13.19 3.01 -17.11
C SER A 202 -14.49 2.44 -17.70
N HIS A 203 -15.06 1.40 -17.10
CA HIS A 203 -16.26 0.71 -17.55
C HIS A 203 -17.46 1.01 -16.65
N THR A 204 -17.26 1.02 -15.34
CA THR A 204 -18.30 1.35 -14.37
C THR A 204 -17.73 2.01 -13.13
N ARG A 205 -18.53 2.89 -12.52
CA ARG A 205 -18.23 3.50 -11.22
C ARG A 205 -19.08 2.92 -10.09
N ASP A 206 -20.02 2.05 -10.41
CA ASP A 206 -20.89 1.41 -9.42
C ASP A 206 -20.32 0.06 -9.07
N VAL A 207 -19.94 -0.09 -7.80
CA VAL A 207 -19.28 -1.29 -7.30
C VAL A 207 -19.98 -1.86 -6.06
N ILE A 208 -19.83 -3.17 -5.86
CA ILE A 208 -20.21 -3.86 -4.63
C ILE A 208 -18.92 -4.39 -3.99
N TYR A 209 -18.66 -4.03 -2.74
CA TYR A 209 -17.57 -4.58 -1.95
C TYR A 209 -17.99 -5.92 -1.36
N MET A 210 -17.31 -6.99 -1.73
CA MET A 210 -17.54 -8.31 -1.14
C MET A 210 -16.97 -8.37 0.29
N GLU A 211 -17.61 -9.11 1.17
CA GLU A 211 -17.14 -9.45 2.52
C GLU A 211 -16.60 -10.87 2.61
N ASP A 212 -15.95 -11.18 3.73
CA ASP A 212 -15.36 -12.50 3.94
C ASP A 212 -16.42 -13.61 3.98
N GLY A 213 -16.18 -14.68 3.23
CA GLY A 213 -17.10 -15.82 3.11
C GLY A 213 -18.16 -15.66 2.03
N GLU A 214 -18.30 -14.48 1.41
CA GLU A 214 -19.30 -14.26 0.36
C GLU A 214 -18.90 -14.89 -0.96
N ILE A 215 -19.93 -15.36 -1.68
CA ILE A 215 -19.85 -15.89 -3.04
C ILE A 215 -20.74 -15.03 -3.94
N ALA A 216 -20.24 -14.70 -5.13
CA ALA A 216 -21.01 -13.99 -6.15
C ALA A 216 -21.09 -14.81 -7.44
N VAL A 217 -22.27 -14.81 -8.06
CA VAL A 217 -22.50 -15.34 -9.40
C VAL A 217 -22.94 -14.19 -10.28
N LEU A 218 -22.09 -13.82 -11.24
CA LEU A 218 -22.30 -12.71 -12.15
C LEU A 218 -22.69 -13.22 -13.53
N THR A 219 -23.71 -12.60 -14.12
CA THR A 219 -24.08 -12.74 -15.53
C THR A 219 -24.03 -11.37 -16.20
N ALA A 220 -24.25 -11.29 -17.49
CA ALA A 220 -24.39 -9.99 -18.18
C ALA A 220 -25.57 -9.16 -17.60
N GLU A 221 -26.64 -9.81 -17.19
CA GLU A 221 -27.90 -9.19 -16.76
C GLU A 221 -27.91 -8.81 -15.27
N GLY A 222 -27.02 -9.39 -14.43
CA GLY A 222 -27.04 -9.09 -13.01
C GLY A 222 -26.07 -9.90 -12.15
N VAL A 223 -26.12 -9.61 -10.86
CA VAL A 223 -25.28 -10.18 -9.83
C VAL A 223 -26.14 -10.83 -8.75
N ASN A 224 -25.84 -12.08 -8.40
CA ASN A 224 -26.43 -12.78 -7.26
C ASN A 224 -25.34 -13.01 -6.22
N LEU A 225 -25.57 -12.56 -5.00
CA LEU A 225 -24.67 -12.68 -3.86
C LEU A 225 -25.20 -13.72 -2.86
N PHE A 226 -24.31 -14.46 -2.24
CA PHE A 226 -24.60 -15.45 -1.23
C PHE A 226 -23.62 -15.30 -0.05
N ASN A 227 -24.09 -15.55 1.17
CA ASN A 227 -23.24 -15.64 2.35
C ASN A 227 -22.53 -17.01 2.43
N ASP A 228 -21.76 -17.24 3.50
CA ASP A 228 -21.04 -18.50 3.79
C ASP A 228 -21.97 -19.71 4.02
N GLU A 229 -23.24 -19.47 4.42
CA GLU A 229 -24.30 -20.47 4.56
C GLU A 229 -25.02 -20.76 3.23
N MET A 230 -24.66 -20.08 2.16
CA MET A 230 -25.25 -20.15 0.81
C MET A 230 -26.64 -19.52 0.72
N ASP A 231 -27.03 -18.68 1.66
CA ASP A 231 -28.25 -17.91 1.59
C ASP A 231 -28.05 -16.67 0.71
N PRO A 232 -29.03 -16.32 -0.13
CA PRO A 232 -28.96 -15.13 -0.96
C PRO A 232 -28.97 -13.85 -0.10
N ILE A 233 -28.12 -12.89 -0.45
CA ILE A 233 -28.01 -11.59 0.23
C ILE A 233 -28.08 -10.46 -0.78
N ASP A 234 -28.56 -9.29 -0.33
CA ASP A 234 -28.56 -8.05 -1.08
C ASP A 234 -27.57 -7.06 -0.47
N LYS A 235 -26.82 -6.35 -1.32
CA LYS A 235 -25.87 -5.33 -0.91
C LYS A 235 -26.07 -4.01 -1.68
N PRO A 236 -25.88 -2.86 -1.02
CA PRO A 236 -25.93 -1.57 -1.69
C PRO A 236 -24.74 -1.42 -2.66
N HIS A 237 -24.99 -0.73 -3.76
CA HIS A 237 -23.92 -0.28 -4.64
C HIS A 237 -23.23 0.95 -4.04
N SER A 238 -21.91 1.00 -4.15
CA SER A 238 -21.10 2.15 -3.81
C SER A 238 -20.65 2.85 -5.08
N HIS A 239 -20.83 4.18 -5.17
CA HIS A 239 -20.40 4.97 -6.31
C HIS A 239 -18.97 5.48 -6.10
N ILE A 240 -18.13 5.41 -7.13
CA ILE A 240 -16.74 5.86 -7.11
C ILE A 240 -16.64 7.25 -7.72
N ASP A 241 -16.37 8.26 -6.89
CA ASP A 241 -16.39 9.69 -7.28
C ASP A 241 -15.05 10.21 -7.86
N TRP A 242 -13.97 9.45 -7.81
CA TRP A 242 -12.68 9.97 -8.27
C TRP A 242 -12.53 9.97 -9.80
N ASP A 243 -11.72 10.93 -10.29
CA ASP A 243 -11.47 11.11 -11.71
C ASP A 243 -10.48 10.05 -12.23
N VAL A 244 -10.80 9.43 -13.35
CA VAL A 244 -9.92 8.47 -14.08
C VAL A 244 -8.59 9.14 -14.45
N SER A 245 -8.59 10.44 -14.79
CA SER A 245 -7.38 11.20 -15.12
C SER A 245 -6.38 11.27 -13.95
N ALA A 246 -6.82 11.11 -12.71
CA ALA A 246 -5.93 11.06 -11.55
C ALA A 246 -5.02 9.82 -11.56
N ALA A 247 -5.43 8.75 -12.23
CA ALA A 247 -4.64 7.53 -12.41
C ALA A 247 -3.74 7.56 -13.68
N GLU A 248 -3.58 8.71 -14.33
CA GLU A 248 -2.69 8.91 -15.50
C GLU A 248 -1.44 9.69 -15.11
N LYS A 249 -0.35 9.55 -15.88
CA LYS A 249 0.93 10.24 -15.60
C LYS A 249 0.87 11.77 -15.78
N GLY A 250 -0.11 12.31 -16.47
CA GLY A 250 -0.31 13.76 -16.61
C GLY A 250 0.89 14.53 -17.18
N GLY A 251 1.65 13.91 -18.10
CA GLY A 251 2.85 14.50 -18.70
C GLY A 251 4.16 14.25 -17.94
N TYR A 252 4.13 13.65 -16.77
CA TYR A 252 5.32 13.24 -16.03
C TYR A 252 5.91 11.92 -16.60
N PRO A 253 7.24 11.74 -16.56
CA PRO A 253 7.88 10.51 -17.04
C PRO A 253 7.50 9.29 -16.16
N HIS A 254 7.30 9.50 -14.85
CA HIS A 254 6.98 8.47 -13.87
C HIS A 254 5.85 8.91 -12.95
N PHE A 255 5.05 7.95 -12.45
CA PHE A 255 4.03 8.21 -11.43
C PHE A 255 4.63 8.75 -10.15
N MET A 256 5.75 8.20 -9.68
CA MET A 256 6.39 8.68 -8.46
C MET A 256 6.73 10.17 -8.53
N LEU A 257 7.25 10.66 -9.64
CA LEU A 257 7.54 12.10 -9.78
C LEU A 257 6.26 12.93 -9.75
N LYS A 258 5.21 12.51 -10.49
CA LYS A 258 3.90 13.15 -10.44
C LYS A 258 3.39 13.23 -9.00
N GLU A 259 3.42 12.12 -8.29
CA GLU A 259 2.92 12.00 -6.91
C GLU A 259 3.73 12.84 -5.91
N ILE A 260 5.04 13.00 -6.13
CA ILE A 260 5.86 13.96 -5.36
C ILE A 260 5.37 15.40 -5.61
N PHE A 261 5.07 15.77 -6.86
CA PHE A 261 4.58 17.10 -7.20
C PHE A 261 3.11 17.35 -6.82
N GLU A 262 2.33 16.31 -6.60
CA GLU A 262 0.95 16.41 -6.11
C GLU A 262 0.84 16.64 -4.59
N GLN A 263 1.93 16.53 -3.83
CA GLN A 263 1.90 16.66 -2.37
C GLN A 263 1.29 17.97 -1.86
N PRO A 264 1.58 19.17 -2.42
CA PRO A 264 0.94 20.38 -1.97
C PRO A 264 -0.59 20.31 -2.03
N GLU A 265 -1.12 19.84 -3.15
CA GLU A 265 -2.58 19.72 -3.35
C GLU A 265 -3.19 18.61 -2.48
N ALA A 266 -2.51 17.47 -2.33
CA ALA A 266 -2.95 16.39 -1.47
C ALA A 266 -3.03 16.83 0.01
N ILE A 267 -2.07 17.65 0.47
CA ILE A 267 -2.07 18.23 1.81
C ILE A 267 -3.21 19.25 1.96
N ARG A 268 -3.47 20.12 0.97
CA ARG A 268 -4.64 21.02 1.01
C ARG A 268 -5.94 20.24 1.20
N LYS A 269 -6.14 19.16 0.45
CA LYS A 269 -7.31 18.29 0.57
C LYS A 269 -7.41 17.58 1.92
N THR A 270 -6.27 17.32 2.56
CA THR A 270 -6.23 16.73 3.91
C THR A 270 -6.54 17.76 4.99
N VAL A 271 -5.96 18.96 4.92
CA VAL A 271 -6.04 20.00 5.97
C VAL A 271 -7.32 20.82 5.87
N SER A 272 -7.59 21.43 4.68
CA SER A 272 -8.60 22.48 4.56
C SER A 272 -10.02 22.08 5.00
N PRO A 273 -10.52 20.86 4.72
CA PRO A 273 -11.85 20.45 5.18
C PRO A 273 -11.94 20.28 6.70
N ARG A 274 -10.79 20.14 7.37
CA ARG A 274 -10.68 19.84 8.80
C ARG A 274 -10.33 21.06 9.65
N VAL A 275 -10.26 22.24 9.05
CA VAL A 275 -10.02 23.50 9.78
C VAL A 275 -11.22 24.40 9.62
N ARG A 276 -11.86 24.74 10.75
CA ARG A 276 -13.03 25.65 10.80
C ARG A 276 -12.84 26.62 11.95
N GLU A 277 -12.97 27.92 11.68
CA GLU A 277 -12.85 29.00 12.69
C GLU A 277 -11.56 28.91 13.52
N GLY A 278 -10.42 28.56 12.88
CA GLY A 278 -9.12 28.44 13.54
C GLY A 278 -9.00 27.23 14.50
N ARG A 279 -9.81 26.20 14.29
CA ARG A 279 -9.75 24.95 15.07
C ARG A 279 -9.79 23.73 14.16
N VAL A 280 -9.15 22.66 14.62
CA VAL A 280 -9.25 21.35 13.98
C VAL A 280 -10.60 20.72 14.34
N VAL A 281 -11.34 20.29 13.32
CA VAL A 281 -12.63 19.62 13.46
C VAL A 281 -12.54 18.26 12.74
N LEU A 282 -12.76 17.18 13.47
CA LEU A 282 -12.72 15.80 12.98
C LEU A 282 -14.11 15.17 13.18
N ASP A 283 -15.08 15.53 12.31
CA ASP A 283 -16.49 15.14 12.44
C ASP A 283 -16.69 13.61 12.44
N ASP A 284 -15.81 12.88 11.75
CA ASP A 284 -15.87 11.41 11.66
C ASP A 284 -15.27 10.70 12.88
N LEU A 285 -14.62 11.43 13.79
CA LEU A 285 -13.96 10.86 14.96
C LEU A 285 -14.91 10.87 16.17
N ARG A 286 -15.26 9.67 16.65
CA ARG A 286 -16.19 9.49 17.78
C ARG A 286 -15.49 9.36 19.13
N LEU A 287 -14.27 9.91 19.28
CA LEU A 287 -13.54 9.95 20.55
C LEU A 287 -14.05 11.09 21.43
N THR A 288 -14.64 10.75 22.57
CA THR A 288 -15.08 11.76 23.56
C THR A 288 -13.92 12.19 24.46
N LYS A 289 -14.09 13.37 25.09
CA LYS A 289 -13.10 13.87 26.07
C LYS A 289 -12.93 12.90 27.23
N GLU A 290 -14.03 12.32 27.72
CA GLU A 290 -14.03 11.37 28.83
C GLU A 290 -13.24 10.10 28.46
N TYR A 291 -13.46 9.57 27.25
CA TYR A 291 -12.70 8.41 26.78
C TYR A 291 -11.20 8.72 26.73
N ILE A 292 -10.81 9.82 26.06
CA ILE A 292 -9.40 10.17 25.87
C ILE A 292 -8.70 10.49 27.20
N GLN A 293 -9.41 11.03 28.19
CA GLN A 293 -8.88 11.22 29.54
C GLN A 293 -8.57 9.89 30.24
N GLY A 294 -9.36 8.86 29.97
CA GLY A 294 -9.18 7.50 30.49
C GLY A 294 -8.10 6.68 29.77
N VAL A 295 -7.66 7.10 28.57
CA VAL A 295 -6.63 6.39 27.81
C VAL A 295 -5.30 6.44 28.55
N SER A 296 -4.79 5.27 28.89
CA SER A 296 -3.50 5.10 29.56
C SER A 296 -2.34 4.87 28.59
N ARG A 297 -2.61 4.28 27.43
CA ARG A 297 -1.63 3.91 26.40
C ARG A 297 -2.14 4.22 25.01
N ILE A 298 -1.24 4.71 24.17
CA ILE A 298 -1.49 4.93 22.76
C ILE A 298 -0.50 4.08 21.98
N PHE A 299 -1.01 3.26 21.07
CA PHE A 299 -0.19 2.50 20.12
C PHE A 299 -0.41 3.04 18.71
N ILE A 300 0.66 3.07 17.92
CA ILE A 300 0.61 3.31 16.47
C ILE A 300 1.17 2.07 15.81
N VAL A 301 0.35 1.39 15.00
CA VAL A 301 0.68 0.09 14.41
C VAL A 301 0.60 0.21 12.90
N ALA A 302 1.69 -0.12 12.22
CA ALA A 302 1.77 0.02 10.77
C ALA A 302 2.95 -0.79 10.17
N CYS A 303 3.03 -0.80 8.83
CA CYS A 303 4.14 -1.36 8.07
C CYS A 303 4.83 -0.30 7.20
N GLY A 304 6.11 -0.48 6.89
CA GLY A 304 6.86 0.30 5.90
C GLY A 304 6.83 1.81 6.14
N SER A 305 6.53 2.60 5.12
CA SER A 305 6.46 4.07 5.23
C SER A 305 5.43 4.54 6.26
N SER A 306 4.31 3.85 6.40
CA SER A 306 3.31 4.17 7.42
C SER A 306 3.83 3.92 8.85
N TYR A 307 4.70 2.93 9.06
CA TYR A 307 5.43 2.77 10.32
C TYR A 307 6.35 3.97 10.60
N HIS A 308 7.02 4.50 9.56
CA HIS A 308 7.86 5.70 9.71
C HIS A 308 7.03 6.96 10.02
N VAL A 309 5.79 7.07 9.49
CA VAL A 309 4.83 8.08 9.97
C VAL A 309 4.61 7.94 11.47
N GLY A 310 4.39 6.72 11.96
CA GLY A 310 4.27 6.43 13.39
C GLY A 310 5.49 6.88 14.19
N MET A 311 6.71 6.67 13.66
CA MET A 311 7.96 7.08 14.31
C MET A 311 8.09 8.60 14.45
N VAL A 312 7.66 9.38 13.46
CA VAL A 312 7.57 10.84 13.56
C VAL A 312 6.46 11.23 14.55
N SER A 313 5.29 10.64 14.38
CA SER A 313 4.11 10.94 15.21
C SER A 313 4.36 10.67 16.69
N LYS A 314 5.15 9.64 17.06
CA LYS A 314 5.52 9.38 18.44
C LYS A 314 6.10 10.62 19.13
N TYR A 315 7.08 11.27 18.52
CA TYR A 315 7.71 12.46 19.10
C TYR A 315 6.73 13.62 19.22
N ASN A 316 5.92 13.86 18.18
CA ASN A 316 4.93 14.93 18.17
C ASN A 316 3.82 14.68 19.21
N TRP A 317 3.28 13.48 19.26
CA TRP A 317 2.17 13.11 20.14
C TRP A 317 2.60 13.09 21.61
N GLU A 318 3.74 12.51 21.96
CA GLU A 318 4.27 12.54 23.35
C GLU A 318 4.50 13.98 23.83
N ARG A 319 4.97 14.86 22.93
CA ARG A 319 5.14 16.28 23.23
C ARG A 319 3.80 16.98 23.46
N LEU A 320 2.82 16.80 22.55
CA LEU A 320 1.56 17.54 22.54
C LEU A 320 0.53 16.97 23.51
N LEU A 321 0.43 15.65 23.61
CA LEU A 321 -0.58 14.98 24.44
C LEU A 321 -0.11 14.67 25.86
N ARG A 322 1.21 14.67 26.09
CA ARG A 322 1.84 14.27 27.36
C ARG A 322 1.41 12.86 27.81
N ARG A 323 1.29 11.96 26.83
CA ARG A 323 0.94 10.55 26.97
C ARG A 323 2.01 9.69 26.32
N PRO A 324 2.36 8.51 26.88
CA PRO A 324 3.29 7.60 26.21
C PRO A 324 2.67 7.06 24.92
N VAL A 325 3.49 7.00 23.87
CA VAL A 325 3.13 6.46 22.56
C VAL A 325 4.11 5.37 22.17
N GLU A 326 3.60 4.19 21.91
CA GLU A 326 4.39 3.07 21.41
C GLU A 326 4.14 2.85 19.91
N VAL A 327 5.22 2.68 19.14
CA VAL A 327 5.12 2.44 17.70
C VAL A 327 5.57 1.02 17.41
N CYS A 328 4.69 0.24 16.81
CA CYS A 328 4.90 -1.18 16.58
C CYS A 328 4.83 -1.52 15.08
N LEU A 329 5.69 -2.42 14.64
CA LEU A 329 5.51 -3.09 13.35
C LEU A 329 4.28 -4.00 13.41
N ALA A 330 3.38 -3.87 12.44
CA ALA A 330 2.14 -4.65 12.46
C ALA A 330 2.40 -6.17 12.37
N SER A 331 3.44 -6.58 11.62
CA SER A 331 3.88 -7.98 11.52
C SER A 331 4.28 -8.60 12.86
N GLU A 332 4.76 -7.78 13.81
CA GLU A 332 5.23 -8.24 15.12
C GLU A 332 4.16 -8.07 16.22
N PHE A 333 3.28 -7.06 16.06
CA PHE A 333 2.37 -6.62 17.12
C PHE A 333 1.51 -7.74 17.69
N ARG A 334 0.90 -8.57 16.87
CA ARG A 334 0.03 -9.67 17.35
C ARG A 334 0.79 -10.79 18.05
N TYR A 335 2.09 -10.95 17.76
CA TYR A 335 2.90 -12.02 18.31
C TYR A 335 3.64 -11.65 19.60
N CYS A 336 3.76 -10.35 19.91
CA CYS A 336 4.42 -9.88 21.12
C CYS A 336 3.52 -9.86 22.37
N ASP A 337 2.30 -10.44 22.30
CA ASP A 337 1.31 -10.41 23.37
C ASP A 337 1.04 -8.97 23.88
N PRO A 338 0.53 -8.06 23.00
CA PRO A 338 0.49 -6.64 23.28
C PRO A 338 -0.38 -6.31 24.50
N LEU A 339 0.09 -5.37 25.32
CA LEU A 339 -0.61 -4.93 26.55
C LEU A 339 -1.76 -3.97 26.21
N VAL A 340 -2.69 -4.45 25.40
CA VAL A 340 -3.91 -3.74 24.99
C VAL A 340 -5.07 -4.11 25.89
N ASP A 341 -5.84 -3.11 26.29
CA ASP A 341 -7.05 -3.20 27.08
C ASP A 341 -8.06 -2.11 26.67
N ASP A 342 -9.17 -1.97 27.39
CA ASP A 342 -10.22 -0.97 27.16
C ASP A 342 -9.78 0.50 27.44
N HIS A 343 -8.60 0.69 28.05
CA HIS A 343 -7.93 1.98 28.24
C HIS A 343 -6.85 2.25 27.19
N SER A 344 -6.81 1.48 26.11
CA SER A 344 -5.82 1.57 25.05
C SER A 344 -6.46 2.12 23.77
N LEU A 345 -5.85 3.17 23.20
CA LEU A 345 -6.15 3.66 21.85
C LEU A 345 -5.09 3.14 20.88
N VAL A 346 -5.49 2.39 19.87
CA VAL A 346 -4.58 1.84 18.86
C VAL A 346 -4.89 2.44 17.50
N ILE A 347 -3.91 3.09 16.90
CA ILE A 347 -4.02 3.76 15.61
C ILE A 347 -3.35 2.90 14.55
N PHE A 348 -4.10 2.56 13.52
CA PHE A 348 -3.66 1.77 12.38
C PHE A 348 -3.47 2.67 11.16
N ILE A 349 -2.24 2.77 10.66
CA ILE A 349 -1.92 3.61 9.51
C ILE A 349 -1.64 2.70 8.31
N SER A 350 -2.39 2.89 7.21
CA SER A 350 -2.19 2.15 5.96
C SER A 350 -2.64 2.99 4.76
N GLN A 351 -1.80 3.09 3.73
CA GLN A 351 -2.19 3.77 2.49
C GLN A 351 -3.34 3.03 1.80
N SER A 352 -3.20 1.73 1.57
CA SER A 352 -4.21 0.92 0.88
C SER A 352 -5.40 0.53 1.75
N GLY A 353 -5.20 0.45 3.09
CA GLY A 353 -6.15 -0.14 4.00
C GLY A 353 -6.37 -1.65 3.81
N GLU A 354 -5.47 -2.32 3.07
CA GLU A 354 -5.53 -3.74 2.72
C GLU A 354 -4.29 -4.53 3.15
N THR A 355 -3.40 -3.93 3.97
CA THR A 355 -2.20 -4.60 4.47
C THR A 355 -2.59 -5.67 5.47
N LEU A 356 -2.31 -6.95 5.16
CA LEU A 356 -2.78 -8.08 5.95
C LEU A 356 -2.28 -8.05 7.39
N ASP A 357 -0.99 -7.79 7.60
CA ASP A 357 -0.44 -7.67 8.97
C ASP A 357 -1.14 -6.58 9.78
N THR A 358 -1.43 -5.43 9.16
CA THR A 358 -2.12 -4.32 9.82
C THR A 358 -3.57 -4.70 10.16
N MET A 359 -4.24 -5.44 9.29
CA MET A 359 -5.56 -5.98 9.51
C MET A 359 -5.58 -6.98 10.68
N ALA A 360 -4.64 -7.91 10.68
CA ALA A 360 -4.53 -8.92 11.73
C ALA A 360 -4.25 -8.26 13.11
N ALA A 361 -3.39 -7.23 13.14
CA ALA A 361 -3.14 -6.45 14.35
C ALA A 361 -4.39 -5.68 14.84
N LEU A 362 -5.21 -5.15 13.91
CA LEU A 362 -6.48 -4.50 14.24
C LEU A 362 -7.45 -5.50 14.89
N ARG A 363 -7.62 -6.68 14.29
CA ARG A 363 -8.48 -7.74 14.83
C ARG A 363 -8.02 -8.20 16.22
N GLU A 364 -6.70 -8.36 16.43
CA GLU A 364 -6.13 -8.69 17.73
C GLU A 364 -6.42 -7.60 18.77
N THR A 365 -6.31 -6.32 18.39
CA THR A 365 -6.67 -5.18 19.24
C THR A 365 -8.13 -5.25 19.70
N LYS A 366 -9.06 -5.47 18.77
CA LYS A 366 -10.49 -5.58 19.07
C LYS A 366 -10.79 -6.78 19.96
N ARG A 367 -10.14 -7.92 19.72
CA ARG A 367 -10.25 -9.11 20.57
C ARG A 367 -9.86 -8.85 22.02
N ARG A 368 -8.90 -7.92 22.25
CA ARG A 368 -8.43 -7.51 23.58
C ARG A 368 -9.24 -6.37 24.20
N GLY A 369 -10.20 -5.81 23.49
CA GLY A 369 -11.06 -4.72 23.96
C GLY A 369 -10.49 -3.32 23.74
N GLY A 370 -9.36 -3.16 23.04
CA GLY A 370 -8.80 -1.86 22.69
C GLY A 370 -9.64 -1.16 21.62
N ARG A 371 -9.71 0.17 21.68
CA ARG A 371 -10.37 0.99 20.66
C ARG A 371 -9.45 1.24 19.48
N THR A 372 -9.98 1.11 18.28
CA THR A 372 -9.25 1.20 17.01
C THR A 372 -9.57 2.46 16.23
N LEU A 373 -8.54 3.17 15.76
CA LEU A 373 -8.65 4.30 14.83
C LEU A 373 -7.84 3.97 13.56
N ALA A 374 -8.50 3.94 12.42
CA ALA A 374 -7.84 3.76 11.12
C ALA A 374 -7.52 5.12 10.47
N VAL A 375 -6.28 5.27 9.99
CA VAL A 375 -5.81 6.37 9.14
C VAL A 375 -5.45 5.76 7.79
N VAL A 376 -6.33 5.90 6.81
CA VAL A 376 -6.24 5.22 5.51
C VAL A 376 -6.51 6.18 4.35
N ASN A 377 -6.08 5.82 3.14
CA ASN A 377 -6.35 6.63 1.96
C ASN A 377 -7.51 6.07 1.11
N VAL A 378 -7.65 4.73 1.06
CA VAL A 378 -8.67 4.08 0.21
C VAL A 378 -9.99 3.96 0.97
N VAL A 379 -11.01 4.64 0.45
CA VAL A 379 -12.36 4.61 1.01
C VAL A 379 -12.95 3.20 0.87
N GLY A 380 -13.59 2.71 1.95
CA GLY A 380 -14.21 1.40 1.96
C GLY A 380 -13.24 0.22 2.00
N SER A 381 -11.94 0.48 2.24
CA SER A 381 -10.94 -0.59 2.43
C SER A 381 -11.27 -1.46 3.65
N SER A 382 -10.68 -2.65 3.69
CA SER A 382 -10.97 -3.63 4.73
C SER A 382 -10.64 -3.11 6.14
N ILE A 383 -9.50 -2.43 6.33
CA ILE A 383 -9.15 -1.78 7.60
C ILE A 383 -10.18 -0.70 7.97
N ALA A 384 -10.64 0.10 6.98
CA ALA A 384 -11.64 1.14 7.21
C ALA A 384 -13.00 0.57 7.66
N ARG A 385 -13.41 -0.57 7.11
CA ARG A 385 -14.68 -1.21 7.50
C ARG A 385 -14.65 -1.84 8.88
N GLU A 386 -13.50 -2.33 9.31
CA GLU A 386 -13.37 -3.04 10.59
C GLU A 386 -13.02 -2.14 11.77
N ALA A 387 -12.42 -0.97 11.56
CA ALA A 387 -12.05 -0.06 12.64
C ALA A 387 -13.27 0.61 13.30
N ASP A 388 -13.13 0.97 14.58
CA ASP A 388 -14.19 1.70 15.31
C ASP A 388 -14.33 3.14 14.81
N ASP A 389 -13.22 3.80 14.51
CA ASP A 389 -13.15 5.14 13.94
C ASP A 389 -12.26 5.15 12.70
N VAL A 390 -12.59 5.98 11.69
CA VAL A 390 -11.84 6.06 10.43
C VAL A 390 -11.63 7.51 10.03
N LEU A 391 -10.40 7.84 9.65
CA LEU A 391 -10.05 9.11 9.04
C LEU A 391 -9.31 8.88 7.72
N TYR A 392 -9.83 9.47 6.65
CA TYR A 392 -9.23 9.35 5.31
C TYR A 392 -8.24 10.47 5.04
N THR A 393 -7.10 10.14 4.43
CA THR A 393 -6.06 11.12 4.10
C THR A 393 -6.39 11.99 2.88
N TRP A 394 -7.29 11.54 2.02
CA TRP A 394 -7.70 12.22 0.77
C TRP A 394 -6.53 12.54 -0.17
N ALA A 395 -5.47 11.72 -0.17
CA ALA A 395 -4.33 11.88 -1.06
C ALA A 395 -4.66 11.60 -2.54
N GLY A 396 -5.84 11.04 -2.83
CA GLY A 396 -6.18 10.52 -4.14
C GLY A 396 -5.42 9.22 -4.47
N PRO A 397 -5.58 8.66 -5.68
CA PRO A 397 -4.91 7.44 -6.07
C PRO A 397 -3.38 7.64 -6.11
N GLU A 398 -2.64 6.68 -5.56
CA GLU A 398 -1.19 6.60 -5.57
C GLU A 398 -0.76 5.29 -6.21
N ILE A 399 -0.12 5.37 -7.38
CA ILE A 399 0.16 4.26 -8.30
C ILE A 399 1.59 3.74 -8.17
N ALA A 400 2.58 4.65 -8.00
CA ALA A 400 3.96 4.25 -7.79
C ALA A 400 4.08 3.32 -6.58
N VAL A 401 4.85 2.24 -6.70
CA VAL A 401 5.00 1.26 -5.62
C VAL A 401 5.59 1.92 -4.37
N ALA A 402 6.64 2.71 -4.54
CA ALA A 402 7.22 3.50 -3.45
C ALA A 402 6.29 4.67 -3.09
N THR A 403 5.78 4.67 -1.87
CA THR A 403 4.84 5.67 -1.37
C THR A 403 5.50 7.04 -1.18
N THR A 404 4.83 8.12 -1.56
CA THR A 404 5.30 9.51 -1.43
C THR A 404 4.22 10.45 -0.86
N LYS A 405 3.21 10.81 -1.65
CA LYS A 405 2.16 11.73 -1.22
C LYS A 405 1.29 11.17 -0.10
N ALA A 406 1.08 9.85 -0.08
CA ALA A 406 0.33 9.23 1.01
C ALA A 406 1.09 9.33 2.35
N TYR A 407 2.42 9.18 2.36
CA TYR A 407 3.24 9.40 3.54
C TYR A 407 3.06 10.82 4.09
N SER A 408 3.17 11.84 3.23
CA SER A 408 3.03 13.24 3.65
C SER A 408 1.63 13.58 4.16
N THR A 409 0.58 13.05 3.51
CA THR A 409 -0.81 13.26 3.98
C THR A 409 -1.10 12.50 5.27
N GLN A 410 -0.50 11.34 5.50
CA GLN A 410 -0.57 10.62 6.77
C GLN A 410 0.10 11.42 7.89
N LEU A 411 1.31 11.98 7.68
CA LEU A 411 1.97 12.85 8.67
C LEU A 411 1.08 14.01 9.09
N VAL A 412 0.58 14.76 8.11
CA VAL A 412 -0.25 15.93 8.36
C VAL A 412 -1.55 15.57 9.08
N LEU A 413 -2.18 14.45 8.69
CA LEU A 413 -3.39 13.99 9.38
C LEU A 413 -3.10 13.56 10.83
N MET A 414 -1.98 12.89 11.08
CA MET A 414 -1.55 12.54 12.44
C MET A 414 -1.28 13.79 13.28
N ASP A 415 -0.71 14.85 12.71
CA ASP A 415 -0.51 16.14 13.41
C ASP A 415 -1.86 16.83 13.70
N LEU A 416 -2.83 16.81 12.76
CA LEU A 416 -4.19 17.30 13.02
C LEU A 416 -4.90 16.55 14.15
N ILE A 417 -4.76 15.20 14.19
CA ILE A 417 -5.31 14.38 15.27
C ILE A 417 -4.65 14.76 16.61
N ALA A 418 -3.32 14.95 16.62
CA ALA A 418 -2.61 15.36 17.83
C ALA A 418 -3.07 16.72 18.35
N LEU A 419 -3.27 17.71 17.45
CA LEU A 419 -3.83 19.03 17.81
C LEU A 419 -5.25 18.90 18.37
N TYR A 420 -6.11 18.12 17.72
CA TYR A 420 -7.48 17.89 18.16
C TYR A 420 -7.53 17.25 19.55
N LEU A 421 -6.77 16.18 19.76
CA LEU A 421 -6.73 15.47 21.06
C LEU A 421 -6.08 16.32 22.15
N GLY A 422 -5.02 17.06 21.82
CA GLY A 422 -4.35 17.96 22.77
C GLY A 422 -5.23 19.14 23.22
N ASP A 423 -6.04 19.70 22.33
CA ASP A 423 -7.05 20.72 22.67
C ASP A 423 -8.13 20.12 23.61
N LEU A 424 -8.63 18.91 23.30
CA LEU A 424 -9.58 18.20 24.18
C LEU A 424 -9.01 17.92 25.58
N LEU A 425 -7.74 17.53 25.67
CA LEU A 425 -7.05 17.26 26.93
C LEU A 425 -6.62 18.53 27.67
N GLY A 426 -6.52 19.66 26.96
CA GLY A 426 -5.98 20.91 27.51
C GLY A 426 -4.47 20.84 27.77
N THR A 427 -3.73 20.06 26.98
CA THR A 427 -2.27 19.86 27.14
C THR A 427 -1.42 20.72 26.23
N ILE A 428 -2.03 21.44 25.30
CA ILE A 428 -1.36 22.35 24.36
C ILE A 428 -1.75 23.79 24.72
N GLU A 429 -0.75 24.66 24.85
CA GLU A 429 -0.99 26.08 25.00
C GLU A 429 -1.57 26.69 23.72
N LYS A 430 -2.53 27.64 23.85
CA LYS A 430 -3.24 28.20 22.70
C LYS A 430 -2.31 28.78 21.65
N THR A 431 -1.25 29.48 22.05
CA THR A 431 -0.28 30.07 21.13
C THR A 431 0.49 29.02 20.34
N GLU A 432 0.86 27.90 20.96
CA GLU A 432 1.51 26.78 20.27
C GLU A 432 0.54 26.10 19.30
N TYR A 433 -0.70 25.86 19.75
CA TYR A 433 -1.77 25.32 18.89
C TYR A 433 -2.00 26.16 17.65
N ASP A 434 -2.20 27.49 17.82
CA ASP A 434 -2.45 28.42 16.74
C ASP A 434 -1.25 28.47 15.77
N THR A 435 -0.02 28.39 16.28
CA THR A 435 1.20 28.39 15.46
C THR A 435 1.30 27.10 14.63
N ILE A 436 1.11 25.93 15.24
CA ILE A 436 1.19 24.65 14.51
C ILE A 436 0.10 24.58 13.45
N LEU A 437 -1.13 24.98 13.80
CA LEU A 437 -2.25 24.96 12.85
C LEU A 437 -1.98 25.88 11.66
N HIS A 438 -1.51 27.10 11.91
CA HIS A 438 -1.10 28.03 10.83
C HIS A 438 -0.02 27.42 9.93
N GLU A 439 0.99 26.78 10.51
CA GLU A 439 2.08 26.13 9.75
C GLU A 439 1.59 24.95 8.90
N LEU A 440 0.58 24.23 9.36
CA LEU A 440 -0.08 23.19 8.56
C LEU A 440 -0.91 23.77 7.40
N GLU A 441 -1.57 24.91 7.60
CA GLU A 441 -2.33 25.60 6.55
C GLU A 441 -1.43 26.18 5.45
N VAL A 442 -0.25 26.71 5.79
CA VAL A 442 0.71 27.28 4.83
C VAL A 442 1.75 26.27 4.33
N LEU A 443 1.71 25.03 4.79
CA LEU A 443 2.62 23.97 4.38
C LEU A 443 2.63 23.74 2.86
N PRO A 444 1.49 23.73 2.14
CA PRO A 444 1.47 23.55 0.70
C PRO A 444 2.34 24.58 -0.05
N GLU A 445 2.29 25.86 0.33
CA GLU A 445 3.08 26.94 -0.30
C GLU A 445 4.59 26.76 -0.03
N LYS A 446 4.96 26.29 1.17
CA LYS A 446 6.35 25.96 1.51
C LYS A 446 6.84 24.75 0.69
N LEU A 447 6.00 23.75 0.47
CA LEU A 447 6.30 22.61 -0.38
C LEU A 447 6.49 23.00 -1.84
N GLU A 448 5.66 23.91 -2.37
CA GLU A 448 5.83 24.43 -3.73
C GLU A 448 7.20 25.12 -3.89
N ARG A 449 7.70 25.82 -2.87
CA ARG A 449 9.06 26.40 -2.86
C ARG A 449 10.14 25.32 -2.88
N VAL A 450 9.98 24.25 -2.11
CA VAL A 450 10.90 23.09 -2.13
C VAL A 450 10.92 22.44 -3.51
N LEU A 451 9.75 22.22 -4.11
CA LEU A 451 9.63 21.64 -5.44
C LEU A 451 10.17 22.54 -6.56
N ALA A 452 10.17 23.84 -6.39
CA ALA A 452 10.78 24.77 -7.35
C ALA A 452 12.32 24.73 -7.34
N SER A 453 12.97 24.22 -6.28
CA SER A 453 14.43 24.15 -6.12
C SER A 453 15.03 22.76 -6.40
N ILE A 454 14.40 21.97 -7.26
CA ILE A 454 14.79 20.56 -7.53
C ILE A 454 16.15 20.41 -8.23
N GLU A 455 16.67 21.44 -8.89
CA GLU A 455 17.91 21.35 -9.67
C GLU A 455 19.12 21.06 -8.77
N ASP A 456 19.16 21.59 -7.55
CA ASP A 456 20.21 21.26 -6.57
C ASP A 456 20.17 19.76 -6.23
N VAL A 457 18.95 19.21 -6.01
CA VAL A 457 18.77 17.78 -5.69
C VAL A 457 19.19 16.91 -6.88
N LYS A 458 18.85 17.29 -8.11
CA LYS A 458 19.30 16.58 -9.34
C LYS A 458 20.82 16.56 -9.43
N TYR A 459 21.45 17.70 -9.18
CA TYR A 459 22.91 17.82 -9.21
C TYR A 459 23.55 16.87 -8.18
N PHE A 460 23.08 16.86 -6.93
CA PHE A 460 23.61 15.96 -5.91
C PHE A 460 23.34 14.49 -6.23
N ALA A 461 22.17 14.16 -6.72
CA ALA A 461 21.86 12.81 -7.16
C ALA A 461 22.82 12.34 -8.27
N SER A 462 23.14 13.20 -9.25
CA SER A 462 24.10 12.89 -10.31
C SER A 462 25.53 12.68 -9.82
N ARG A 463 25.87 13.31 -8.69
CA ARG A 463 27.18 13.13 -8.04
C ARG A 463 27.28 11.84 -7.24
N TYR A 464 26.18 11.41 -6.60
CA TYR A 464 26.19 10.38 -5.58
C TYR A 464 25.54 9.06 -5.98
N PHE A 465 25.04 8.90 -7.20
CA PHE A 465 24.30 7.70 -7.62
C PHE A 465 25.13 6.40 -7.67
N ASN A 466 26.45 6.49 -7.70
CA ASN A 466 27.35 5.33 -7.82
C ASN A 466 27.79 4.72 -6.49
N HIS A 467 27.34 5.24 -5.34
CA HIS A 467 27.64 4.63 -4.05
C HIS A 467 26.88 3.31 -3.89
N ASP A 468 27.51 2.31 -3.28
CA ASP A 468 26.90 1.02 -2.96
C ASP A 468 26.18 1.03 -1.62
N SER A 469 26.62 1.91 -0.70
CA SER A 469 26.04 2.07 0.63
C SER A 469 25.99 3.54 1.01
N ILE A 470 24.85 3.96 1.59
CA ILE A 470 24.60 5.35 2.03
C ILE A 470 24.00 5.32 3.43
N PHE A 471 24.58 6.11 4.34
CA PHE A 471 24.07 6.24 5.71
C PHE A 471 23.25 7.52 5.85
N PHE A 472 22.09 7.41 6.51
CA PHE A 472 21.32 8.56 6.95
C PHE A 472 21.50 8.76 8.44
N ILE A 473 21.80 9.97 8.86
CA ILE A 473 21.98 10.29 10.27
C ILE A 473 21.14 11.50 10.69
N GLY A 474 20.48 11.41 11.83
CA GLY A 474 19.64 12.47 12.38
C GLY A 474 19.44 12.33 13.88
N ARG A 475 18.79 13.31 14.48
CA ARG A 475 18.40 13.27 15.89
C ARG A 475 16.92 13.57 16.04
N ASN A 476 16.24 12.85 16.92
CA ASN A 476 14.82 13.05 17.20
C ASN A 476 13.99 12.95 15.90
N LEU A 477 13.23 13.99 15.52
CA LEU A 477 12.42 14.03 14.30
C LEU A 477 13.24 13.84 13.03
N ASP A 478 14.47 14.36 12.96
CA ASP A 478 15.38 14.13 11.83
C ASP A 478 15.75 12.65 11.68
N TYR A 479 15.96 11.91 12.78
CA TYR A 479 16.19 10.48 12.72
C TYR A 479 14.96 9.75 12.17
N ALA A 480 13.78 10.06 12.68
CA ALA A 480 12.53 9.43 12.24
C ALA A 480 12.24 9.72 10.75
N MET A 481 12.50 10.94 10.28
CA MET A 481 12.42 11.31 8.87
C MET A 481 13.48 10.60 8.02
N GLY A 482 14.68 10.44 8.56
CA GLY A 482 15.80 9.73 7.92
C GLY A 482 15.50 8.27 7.63
N LEU A 483 14.71 7.60 8.46
CA LEU A 483 14.22 6.23 8.22
C LEU A 483 13.45 6.16 6.88
N GLU A 484 12.58 7.13 6.62
CA GLU A 484 11.82 7.19 5.37
C GLU A 484 12.70 7.52 4.16
N GLY A 485 13.63 8.49 4.29
CA GLY A 485 14.58 8.81 3.22
C GLY A 485 15.44 7.61 2.83
N SER A 486 15.94 6.87 3.81
CA SER A 486 16.68 5.62 3.60
C SER A 486 15.81 4.53 2.94
N LEU A 487 14.55 4.37 3.37
CA LEU A 487 13.63 3.41 2.77
C LEU A 487 13.38 3.75 1.30
N LYS A 488 13.06 4.99 0.96
CA LYS A 488 12.82 5.40 -0.45
C LYS A 488 14.04 5.12 -1.32
N LEU A 489 15.24 5.44 -0.83
CA LEU A 489 16.45 5.20 -1.58
C LEU A 489 16.67 3.70 -1.88
N LYS A 490 16.56 2.83 -0.87
CA LYS A 490 16.76 1.38 -1.08
C LYS A 490 15.69 0.73 -1.95
N GLU A 491 14.43 1.17 -1.83
CA GLU A 491 13.31 0.62 -2.60
C GLU A 491 13.50 0.78 -4.11
N ILE A 492 13.90 1.97 -4.57
CA ILE A 492 13.87 2.31 -5.99
C ILE A 492 15.25 2.34 -6.66
N SER A 493 16.33 2.53 -5.90
CA SER A 493 17.70 2.57 -6.45
C SER A 493 18.50 1.29 -6.20
N TYR A 494 18.04 0.44 -5.27
CA TYR A 494 18.71 -0.79 -4.80
C TYR A 494 20.06 -0.53 -4.12
N ILE A 495 20.35 0.72 -3.75
CA ILE A 495 21.50 1.05 -2.91
C ILE A 495 21.18 0.61 -1.48
N HIS A 496 22.11 -0.13 -0.86
CA HIS A 496 22.01 -0.40 0.56
C HIS A 496 22.05 0.90 1.36
N SER A 497 21.05 1.16 2.17
CA SER A 497 21.05 2.34 3.04
C SER A 497 20.41 2.05 4.39
N GLU A 498 20.92 2.72 5.41
CA GLU A 498 20.42 2.63 6.77
C GLU A 498 20.36 4.00 7.41
N ALA A 499 19.37 4.19 8.29
CA ALA A 499 19.23 5.41 9.08
C ALA A 499 19.55 5.13 10.54
N TYR A 500 20.34 6.01 11.14
CA TYR A 500 20.77 5.91 12.53
C TYR A 500 20.48 7.18 13.32
N ALA A 501 20.08 7.01 14.57
CA ALA A 501 20.18 8.09 15.52
C ALA A 501 21.65 8.50 15.64
N SER A 502 21.98 9.76 15.30
CA SER A 502 23.38 10.19 15.13
C SER A 502 24.27 9.94 16.36
N GLY A 503 23.69 9.98 17.57
CA GLY A 503 24.41 9.69 18.81
C GLY A 503 24.81 8.22 18.93
N GLU A 504 24.04 7.31 18.33
CA GLU A 504 24.23 5.87 18.40
C GLU A 504 25.36 5.37 17.48
N LEU A 505 25.77 6.18 16.48
CA LEU A 505 26.89 5.83 15.61
C LEU A 505 28.15 5.37 16.38
N LYS A 506 28.44 6.03 17.50
CA LYS A 506 29.63 5.76 18.33
C LYS A 506 29.63 4.37 18.98
N HIS A 507 28.47 3.73 19.06
CA HIS A 507 28.29 2.44 19.74
C HIS A 507 28.44 1.24 18.79
N GLY A 508 29.01 1.45 17.60
CA GLY A 508 29.30 0.38 16.65
C GLY A 508 29.39 0.85 15.20
N THR A 509 28.31 1.40 14.67
CA THR A 509 28.11 1.70 13.24
C THR A 509 29.18 2.63 12.64
N ILE A 510 29.77 3.50 13.43
CA ILE A 510 30.83 4.43 12.97
C ILE A 510 32.06 3.69 12.42
N SER A 511 32.23 2.39 12.75
CA SER A 511 33.28 1.53 12.20
C SER A 511 33.13 1.32 10.69
N LEU A 512 31.94 1.55 10.12
CA LEU A 512 31.66 1.43 8.69
C LEU A 512 31.98 2.70 7.92
N ILE A 513 32.30 3.80 8.61
CA ILE A 513 32.64 5.07 7.99
C ILE A 513 34.12 5.07 7.61
N GLU A 514 34.40 5.09 6.32
CA GLU A 514 35.72 5.15 5.71
C GLU A 514 35.79 6.28 4.67
N PRO A 515 36.99 6.64 4.18
CA PRO A 515 37.12 7.69 3.17
C PRO A 515 36.26 7.44 1.94
N GLY A 516 35.37 8.42 1.63
CA GLY A 516 34.44 8.33 0.51
C GLY A 516 33.08 7.72 0.84
N THR A 517 32.84 7.23 2.08
CA THR A 517 31.50 6.82 2.50
C THR A 517 30.54 8.01 2.45
N LEU A 518 29.42 7.89 1.72
CA LEU A 518 28.39 8.94 1.70
C LEU A 518 27.50 8.88 2.95
N VAL A 519 27.40 10.01 3.64
CA VAL A 519 26.49 10.23 4.77
C VAL A 519 25.52 11.35 4.44
N VAL A 520 24.22 11.04 4.45
CA VAL A 520 23.14 12.03 4.38
C VAL A 520 22.83 12.48 5.81
N ALA A 521 23.22 13.69 6.17
CA ALA A 521 23.09 14.24 7.51
C ALA A 521 21.89 15.18 7.61
N LEU A 522 20.95 14.88 8.50
CA LEU A 522 19.74 15.66 8.71
C LEU A 522 19.90 16.58 9.92
N GLY A 523 19.73 17.87 9.70
CA GLY A 523 19.85 18.94 10.69
C GLY A 523 18.73 19.98 10.51
N THR A 524 17.47 19.53 10.41
CA THR A 524 16.31 20.39 10.26
C THR A 524 15.59 20.64 11.60
N TYR A 525 15.82 19.78 12.60
CA TYR A 525 15.25 19.95 13.94
C TYR A 525 16.10 20.93 14.76
N GLU A 526 15.68 22.19 14.75
CA GLU A 526 16.41 23.32 15.34
C GLU A 526 16.90 23.06 16.77
N PRO A 527 16.11 22.51 17.72
CA PRO A 527 16.56 22.35 19.11
C PRO A 527 17.78 21.44 19.28
N LEU A 528 18.09 20.61 18.29
CA LEU A 528 19.23 19.68 18.31
C LEU A 528 20.26 19.94 17.20
N PHE A 529 20.16 21.07 16.49
CA PHE A 529 21.03 21.38 15.35
C PHE A 529 22.53 21.33 15.72
N ASP A 530 22.95 21.96 16.82
CA ASP A 530 24.35 21.95 17.25
C ASP A 530 24.85 20.53 17.61
N LYS A 531 23.96 19.67 18.09
CA LYS A 531 24.30 18.27 18.33
C LYS A 531 24.41 17.47 17.03
N ALA A 532 23.55 17.75 16.05
CA ALA A 532 23.66 17.18 14.72
C ALA A 532 24.97 17.60 14.04
N MET A 533 25.33 18.89 14.10
CA MET A 533 26.61 19.42 13.61
C MET A 533 27.81 18.69 14.21
N SER A 534 27.81 18.44 15.52
CA SER A 534 28.89 17.68 16.17
C SER A 534 29.06 16.29 15.58
N ASN A 535 27.96 15.61 15.20
CA ASN A 535 28.03 14.30 14.56
C ASN A 535 28.47 14.39 13.09
N VAL A 536 28.16 15.48 12.38
CA VAL A 536 28.73 15.74 11.04
C VAL A 536 30.25 15.85 11.11
N VAL A 537 30.78 16.61 12.07
CA VAL A 537 32.23 16.73 12.31
C VAL A 537 32.87 15.34 12.58
N GLU A 538 32.20 14.50 13.36
CA GLU A 538 32.71 13.15 13.70
C GLU A 538 32.84 12.23 12.48
N VAL A 539 31.85 12.20 11.58
CA VAL A 539 31.92 11.38 10.36
C VAL A 539 32.90 11.99 9.35
N LYS A 540 32.96 13.32 9.24
CA LYS A 540 33.96 14.02 8.42
C LYS A 540 35.40 13.73 8.85
N ALA A 541 35.66 13.65 10.16
CA ALA A 541 36.98 13.31 10.70
C ALA A 541 37.45 11.88 10.31
N ARG A 542 36.54 11.04 9.81
CA ARG A 542 36.84 9.68 9.29
C ARG A 542 36.84 9.61 7.77
N GLY A 543 36.72 10.76 7.10
CA GLY A 543 36.77 10.85 5.65
C GLY A 543 35.43 10.65 4.94
N ALA A 544 34.30 10.70 5.67
CA ALA A 544 32.98 10.65 5.04
C ALA A 544 32.78 11.84 4.08
N GLU A 545 32.10 11.60 2.98
CA GLU A 545 31.47 12.62 2.17
C GLU A 545 30.07 12.91 2.73
N VAL A 546 29.71 14.18 2.96
CA VAL A 546 28.48 14.53 3.64
C VAL A 546 27.59 15.39 2.75
N LEU A 547 26.41 14.84 2.41
CA LEU A 547 25.26 15.59 1.89
C LEU A 547 24.35 15.94 3.07
N ALA A 548 24.16 17.21 3.36
CA ALA A 548 23.33 17.64 4.48
C ALA A 548 21.99 18.21 4.03
N LEU A 549 20.95 17.99 4.84
CA LEU A 549 19.67 18.69 4.77
C LEU A 549 19.55 19.61 5.97
N ALA A 550 19.30 20.89 5.75
CA ALA A 550 19.13 21.89 6.81
C ALA A 550 17.98 22.85 6.49
N THR A 551 17.50 23.58 7.49
CA THR A 551 16.60 24.71 7.23
C THR A 551 17.38 25.92 6.69
N GLU A 552 16.70 26.81 5.95
CA GLU A 552 17.32 28.00 5.33
C GLU A 552 18.20 28.81 6.31
N PRO A 553 17.78 29.10 7.57
CA PRO A 553 18.60 29.83 8.54
C PRO A 553 19.91 29.13 8.90
N PHE A 554 19.96 27.81 8.82
CA PHE A 554 21.13 27.01 9.19
C PHE A 554 21.99 26.56 8.00
N LYS A 555 21.61 26.90 6.77
CA LYS A 555 22.31 26.49 5.53
C LYS A 555 23.80 26.85 5.57
N GLU A 556 24.13 28.11 5.85
CA GLU A 556 25.52 28.59 5.87
C GLU A 556 26.33 27.88 6.97
N LYS A 557 25.76 27.75 8.17
CA LYS A 557 26.43 27.08 9.29
C LYS A 557 26.71 25.59 8.97
N MET A 558 25.78 24.91 8.34
CA MET A 558 25.93 23.52 7.90
C MET A 558 27.00 23.40 6.81
N ALA A 559 27.05 24.33 5.84
CA ALA A 559 27.98 24.33 4.73
C ALA A 559 29.45 24.53 5.15
N HIS A 560 29.72 24.99 6.37
CA HIS A 560 31.08 25.07 6.89
C HIS A 560 31.73 23.71 7.15
N THR A 561 30.90 22.63 7.26
CA THR A 561 31.40 21.31 7.60
C THR A 561 30.96 20.24 6.57
N ALA A 562 29.74 20.31 6.05
CA ALA A 562 29.23 19.40 5.04
C ALA A 562 29.78 19.74 3.64
N ASP A 563 29.93 18.73 2.78
CA ASP A 563 30.40 18.92 1.39
C ASP A 563 29.32 19.49 0.47
N SER A 564 28.08 19.22 0.81
CA SER A 564 26.91 19.68 0.06
C SER A 564 25.73 19.93 1.01
N VAL A 565 24.90 20.93 0.74
CA VAL A 565 23.75 21.26 1.59
C VAL A 565 22.51 21.53 0.74
N ILE A 566 21.46 20.77 0.98
CA ILE A 566 20.10 21.06 0.53
C ILE A 566 19.42 21.91 1.63
N ALA A 567 18.80 23.03 1.26
CA ALA A 567 18.07 23.86 2.20
C ALA A 567 16.56 23.75 1.98
N VAL A 568 15.81 23.73 3.07
CA VAL A 568 14.35 23.78 3.07
C VAL A 568 13.85 24.97 3.88
N PRO A 569 12.65 25.49 3.60
CA PRO A 569 12.04 26.53 4.41
C PRO A 569 11.94 26.13 5.88
N GLU A 570 12.03 27.11 6.75
CA GLU A 570 11.76 26.94 8.17
C GLU A 570 10.25 26.82 8.42
N THR A 571 9.86 25.94 9.35
CA THR A 571 8.50 25.79 9.84
C THR A 571 8.54 25.35 11.31
N HIS A 572 7.36 25.22 11.95
CA HIS A 572 7.32 24.70 13.32
C HIS A 572 7.92 23.28 13.38
N PRO A 573 8.70 22.94 14.41
CA PRO A 573 9.36 21.62 14.51
C PRO A 573 8.45 20.42 14.32
N VAL A 574 7.20 20.48 14.75
CA VAL A 574 6.18 19.42 14.56
C VAL A 574 5.93 19.17 13.06
N VAL A 575 5.89 20.22 12.25
CA VAL A 575 5.56 20.17 10.81
C VAL A 575 6.81 19.95 9.94
N GLN A 576 8.01 20.22 10.48
CA GLN A 576 9.28 20.17 9.74
C GLN A 576 9.54 18.85 9.00
N PRO A 577 9.20 17.66 9.53
CA PRO A 577 9.38 16.41 8.79
C PRO A 577 8.58 16.33 7.48
N SER A 578 7.41 16.99 7.41
CA SER A 578 6.59 17.05 6.19
C SER A 578 7.25 17.86 5.06
N LEU A 579 8.09 18.84 5.40
CA LEU A 579 8.93 19.56 4.42
C LEU A 579 10.21 18.80 4.09
N GLY A 580 10.90 18.30 5.10
CA GLY A 580 12.23 17.70 4.96
C GLY A 580 12.24 16.36 4.21
N VAL A 581 11.14 15.63 4.20
CA VAL A 581 11.06 14.34 3.48
C VAL A 581 11.07 14.53 1.96
N VAL A 582 10.55 15.64 1.44
CA VAL A 582 10.39 15.84 -0.02
C VAL A 582 11.72 15.90 -0.77
N PRO A 583 12.75 16.63 -0.33
CA PRO A 583 14.09 16.53 -0.92
C PRO A 583 14.68 15.12 -0.87
N LEU A 584 14.40 14.33 0.18
CA LEU A 584 14.87 12.95 0.29
C LEU A 584 14.18 12.03 -0.72
N GLN A 585 12.87 12.21 -0.93
CA GLN A 585 12.11 11.51 -1.98
C GLN A 585 12.65 11.85 -3.38
N LEU A 586 12.90 13.14 -3.66
CA LEU A 586 13.47 13.60 -4.91
C LEU A 586 14.90 13.07 -5.11
N PHE A 587 15.73 13.06 -4.06
CA PHE A 587 17.08 12.50 -4.12
C PHE A 587 17.03 11.01 -4.49
N ALA A 588 16.20 10.22 -3.81
CA ALA A 588 16.01 8.80 -4.14
C ALA A 588 15.54 8.61 -5.59
N TYR A 589 14.56 9.42 -6.04
CA TYR A 589 14.04 9.40 -7.41
C TYR A 589 15.14 9.64 -8.45
N TYR A 590 15.92 10.73 -8.31
CA TYR A 590 16.95 11.07 -9.28
C TYR A 590 18.16 10.14 -9.23
N VAL A 591 18.51 9.58 -8.07
CA VAL A 591 19.51 8.52 -7.96
C VAL A 591 19.05 7.28 -8.73
N ALA A 592 17.81 6.84 -8.54
CA ALA A 592 17.25 5.69 -9.26
C ALA A 592 17.18 5.93 -10.78
N LEU A 593 16.83 7.16 -11.19
CA LEU A 593 16.80 7.56 -12.60
C LEU A 593 18.19 7.46 -13.23
N GLN A 594 19.24 7.96 -12.56
CA GLN A 594 20.64 7.88 -13.03
C GLN A 594 21.15 6.43 -13.12
N ARG A 595 20.66 5.56 -12.25
CA ARG A 595 20.98 4.12 -12.25
C ARG A 595 20.19 3.32 -13.30
N GLY A 596 19.23 3.94 -13.99
CA GLY A 596 18.36 3.27 -14.97
C GLY A 596 17.40 2.25 -14.32
N CYS A 597 17.04 2.45 -13.06
CA CYS A 597 16.11 1.57 -12.34
C CYS A 597 14.66 1.83 -12.77
N ASP A 598 13.80 0.81 -12.65
CA ASP A 598 12.36 1.00 -12.79
C ASP A 598 11.82 1.65 -11.50
N ILE A 599 11.44 2.92 -11.60
CA ILE A 599 11.08 3.75 -10.45
C ILE A 599 9.65 3.46 -9.97
N ASP A 600 8.71 3.32 -10.91
CA ASP A 600 7.30 3.11 -10.59
C ASP A 600 7.02 1.68 -10.12
N LYS A 601 7.79 0.71 -10.66
CA LYS A 601 7.63 -0.73 -10.38
C LYS A 601 9.00 -1.36 -10.04
N PRO A 602 9.59 -1.00 -8.89
CA PRO A 602 10.90 -1.53 -8.49
C PRO A 602 10.83 -3.04 -8.26
N ARG A 603 11.93 -3.73 -8.59
CA ARG A 603 12.00 -5.19 -8.47
C ARG A 603 11.70 -5.66 -7.04
N ASN A 604 11.05 -6.81 -6.91
CA ASN A 604 10.76 -7.47 -5.64
C ASN A 604 9.89 -6.65 -4.66
N LEU A 605 9.14 -5.65 -5.15
CA LEU A 605 8.22 -4.86 -4.35
C LEU A 605 6.83 -4.83 -4.98
N ALA A 606 5.82 -4.79 -4.14
CA ALA A 606 4.42 -4.58 -4.50
C ALA A 606 3.86 -3.40 -3.71
N LYS A 607 2.89 -2.66 -4.30
CA LYS A 607 2.31 -1.46 -3.69
C LYS A 607 1.64 -1.74 -2.34
N SER A 608 1.09 -2.92 -2.16
CA SER A 608 0.38 -3.30 -0.94
C SER A 608 0.57 -4.81 -0.72
N VAL A 609 0.85 -5.21 0.51
CA VAL A 609 1.10 -6.61 0.90
C VAL A 609 -0.16 -7.16 1.57
N THR A 610 -0.82 -8.11 0.90
CA THR A 610 -2.06 -8.76 1.34
C THR A 610 -1.89 -10.25 1.61
N VAL A 611 -0.67 -10.68 1.81
CA VAL A 611 -0.29 -12.04 2.24
C VAL A 611 0.73 -11.94 3.36
N GLU A 612 0.76 -12.93 4.25
CA GLU A 612 1.81 -13.09 5.26
C GLU A 612 3.04 -13.80 4.70
#